data_66b3f2f806d4c2e615860f452bad1f76
#
_entry.id   66b3f2f806d4c2e615860f452bad1f76
#
_cell.length_a   1.000
_cell.length_b   1.000
_cell.length_c   1.000
_cell.angle_alpha   90.00
_cell.angle_beta   90.00
_cell.angle_gamma   90.00
#
_symmetry.space_group_name_H-M   'P 1'
#
loop_
_entity.id
_entity.type
_entity.pdbx_description
1 polymer ?
#
loop_
_entity_poly.entity_id
_entity_poly.type
_entity_poly.pdbx_seq_one_letter_code
_entity_poly.pdbx_strand_id
1 'polypeptide(L)'
;KLLGDDLKVTLTRGSKLRIAASTFSIFAFEALRKELEGVEELEFIFTAPTFVASQATDKVKRERREFYIPRTKRESSLYGSEFEIRLRNKLTQRAIARECADWIKRKVTFKSNKTGAPMQQFAVVDDRAAYMPLQGFTSADLGYERGDAVSNLVNKVDEAPLASAYLQTFDQIWSSPQQVEDV
;
A
#
# COMPACT_ATOMS: atom_id res chain seq x y z
N LYS A 1 -9.52 -10.53 16.18
CA LYS A 1 -8.07 -10.38 16.07
C LYS A 1 -7.78 -9.24 15.11
N LEU A 2 -6.85 -8.34 15.46
CA LEU A 2 -6.48 -7.23 14.60
C LEU A 2 -5.67 -7.73 13.40
N LEU A 3 -5.84 -7.08 12.24
CA LEU A 3 -5.06 -7.40 11.04
C LEU A 3 -3.56 -7.28 11.32
N GLY A 4 -3.14 -6.19 11.97
CA GLY A 4 -1.73 -5.99 12.30
C GLY A 4 -1.14 -7.09 13.17
N ASP A 5 -1.89 -7.58 14.17
CA ASP A 5 -1.45 -8.68 15.03
C ASP A 5 -1.35 -9.99 14.27
N ASP A 6 -2.24 -10.22 13.31
CA ASP A 6 -2.17 -11.41 12.47
C ASP A 6 -0.98 -11.35 11.50
N LEU A 7 -0.73 -10.19 10.90
CA LEU A 7 0.44 -9.98 10.05
C LEU A 7 1.76 -10.19 10.81
N LYS A 8 1.86 -9.76 12.07
CA LYS A 8 3.05 -10.00 12.92
C LYS A 8 3.37 -11.48 13.09
N VAL A 9 2.35 -12.32 13.08
CA VAL A 9 2.53 -13.79 13.19
C VAL A 9 2.78 -14.42 11.82
N THR A 10 2.13 -13.91 10.78
CA THR A 10 2.18 -14.50 9.44
C THR A 10 3.45 -14.10 8.68
N LEU A 11 3.93 -12.87 8.85
CA LEU A 11 5.19 -12.42 8.27
C LEU A 11 6.36 -13.06 8.99
N THR A 12 7.16 -13.79 8.25
CA THR A 12 8.39 -14.40 8.74
C THR A 12 9.60 -13.85 7.97
N ARG A 13 10.79 -14.12 8.45
CA ARG A 13 12.00 -13.68 7.77
C ARG A 13 12.07 -14.30 6.36
N GLY A 14 12.27 -13.46 5.36
CA GLY A 14 12.31 -13.86 3.96
C GLY A 14 10.94 -13.97 3.29
N SER A 15 9.84 -13.64 3.99
CA SER A 15 8.52 -13.56 3.36
C SER A 15 8.47 -12.49 2.28
N LYS A 16 7.67 -12.75 1.25
CA LYS A 16 7.31 -11.78 0.22
C LYS A 16 5.91 -11.25 0.51
N LEU A 17 5.79 -9.95 0.64
CA LEU A 17 4.52 -9.28 0.89
C LEU A 17 4.05 -8.55 -0.36
N ARG A 18 2.82 -8.80 -0.78
CA ARG A 18 2.19 -8.17 -1.94
C ARG A 18 0.91 -7.49 -1.50
N ILE A 19 0.77 -6.23 -1.83
CA ILE A 19 -0.38 -5.42 -1.42
C ILE A 19 -0.94 -4.68 -2.61
N ALA A 20 -2.24 -4.78 -2.82
CA ALA A 20 -3.02 -3.91 -3.69
C ALA A 20 -3.97 -3.10 -2.81
N ALA A 21 -3.72 -1.81 -2.66
CA ALA A 21 -4.50 -0.92 -1.78
C ALA A 21 -4.45 0.54 -2.26
N SER A 22 -5.35 1.36 -1.74
CA SER A 22 -5.43 2.77 -2.15
C SER A 22 -4.36 3.65 -1.52
N THR A 23 -3.84 3.26 -0.36
CA THR A 23 -2.98 4.12 0.47
C THR A 23 -1.88 3.30 1.14
N PHE A 24 -0.67 3.85 1.18
CA PHE A 24 0.45 3.36 1.98
C PHE A 24 0.81 4.39 3.05
N SER A 25 0.91 3.97 4.30
CA SER A 25 1.20 4.84 5.44
C SER A 25 2.55 4.53 6.08
N ILE A 26 3.33 5.58 6.36
CA ILE A 26 4.56 5.45 7.15
C ILE A 26 4.28 4.94 8.58
N PHE A 27 3.10 5.16 9.11
CA PHE A 27 2.71 4.70 10.45
C PHE A 27 2.35 3.21 10.45
N ALA A 28 1.85 2.68 9.34
CA ALA A 28 1.72 1.22 9.16
C ALA A 28 3.11 0.56 9.13
N PHE A 29 4.08 1.18 8.43
CA PHE A 29 5.48 0.74 8.49
C PHE A 29 6.00 0.75 9.93
N GLU A 30 5.82 1.85 10.68
CA GLU A 30 6.24 1.94 12.08
C GLU A 30 5.66 0.81 12.93
N ALA A 31 4.35 0.56 12.80
CA ALA A 31 3.64 -0.45 13.57
C ALA A 31 4.11 -1.88 13.31
N LEU A 32 4.58 -2.18 12.10
CA LEU A 32 5.05 -3.48 11.64
C LEU A 32 6.56 -3.49 11.32
N ARG A 33 7.31 -2.49 11.78
CA ARG A 33 8.69 -2.26 11.40
C ARG A 33 9.57 -3.50 11.54
N LYS A 34 9.48 -4.17 12.68
CA LYS A 34 10.28 -5.36 12.97
C LYS A 34 10.05 -6.48 11.96
N GLU A 35 8.79 -6.72 11.63
CA GLU A 35 8.38 -7.74 10.69
C GLU A 35 8.74 -7.35 9.25
N LEU A 36 8.50 -6.09 8.89
CA LEU A 36 8.79 -5.56 7.55
C LEU A 36 10.29 -5.47 7.25
N GLU A 37 11.14 -5.25 8.24
CA GLU A 37 12.58 -5.34 8.06
C GLU A 37 13.04 -6.78 7.72
N GLY A 38 12.29 -7.78 8.18
CA GLY A 38 12.56 -9.19 7.94
C GLY A 38 12.08 -9.71 6.57
N VAL A 39 11.17 -9.03 5.89
CA VAL A 39 10.68 -9.48 4.57
C VAL A 39 11.79 -9.43 3.52
N GLU A 40 11.70 -10.29 2.51
CA GLU A 40 12.60 -10.25 1.36
C GLU A 40 12.28 -9.02 0.50
N GLU A 41 11.02 -8.86 0.15
CA GLU A 41 10.51 -7.74 -0.65
C GLU A 41 9.04 -7.43 -0.33
N LEU A 42 8.62 -6.21 -0.63
CA LEU A 42 7.23 -5.79 -0.69
C LEU A 42 6.95 -5.21 -2.07
N GLU A 43 5.95 -5.74 -2.75
CA GLU A 43 5.39 -5.22 -3.99
C GLU A 43 4.05 -4.55 -3.69
N PHE A 44 3.90 -3.28 -4.04
CA PHE A 44 2.70 -2.50 -3.73
C PHE A 44 2.09 -1.89 -4.97
N ILE A 45 0.79 -2.14 -5.17
CA ILE A 45 0.00 -1.51 -6.23
C ILE A 45 -0.94 -0.48 -5.61
N PHE A 46 -0.81 0.79 -6.00
CA PHE A 46 -1.81 1.79 -5.70
C PHE A 46 -3.04 1.56 -6.58
N THR A 47 -4.15 1.15 -5.99
CA THR A 47 -5.37 0.76 -6.70
C THR A 47 -6.14 1.94 -7.27
N ALA A 48 -6.02 3.12 -6.66
CA ALA A 48 -6.52 4.36 -7.22
C ALA A 48 -5.46 4.95 -8.18
N PRO A 49 -5.87 5.59 -9.29
CA PRO A 49 -4.93 6.21 -10.24
C PRO A 49 -4.35 7.52 -9.66
N THR A 50 -3.66 7.39 -8.53
CA THR A 50 -3.13 8.53 -7.77
C THR A 50 -1.91 9.14 -8.43
N PHE A 51 -1.19 8.34 -9.20
CA PHE A 51 0.05 8.72 -9.88
C PHE A 51 -0.12 8.86 -11.40
N VAL A 52 -1.32 8.65 -11.94
CA VAL A 52 -1.58 8.85 -13.37
C VAL A 52 -1.62 10.35 -13.66
N ALA A 53 -0.86 10.75 -14.68
CA ALA A 53 -0.89 12.12 -15.16
C ALA A 53 -2.34 12.52 -15.51
N SER A 54 -2.87 13.51 -14.81
CA SER A 54 -4.14 14.11 -15.17
C SER A 54 -4.05 14.56 -16.63
N GLN A 55 -4.89 14.02 -17.51
CA GLN A 55 -5.02 14.52 -18.86
C GLN A 55 -5.58 15.94 -18.78
N ALA A 56 -4.69 16.90 -18.64
CA ALA A 56 -5.04 18.30 -18.74
C ALA A 56 -5.53 18.55 -20.17
N THR A 57 -6.71 19.13 -20.27
CA THR A 57 -7.34 19.60 -21.50
C THR A 57 -6.34 20.28 -22.44
N ASP A 58 -6.41 19.93 -23.70
CA ASP A 58 -5.50 20.10 -24.83
C ASP A 58 -4.82 21.44 -25.11
N LYS A 59 -4.92 22.45 -24.31
CA LYS A 59 -4.40 23.80 -24.63
C LYS A 59 -3.10 24.21 -23.92
N VAL A 60 -2.59 23.44 -22.98
CA VAL A 60 -1.33 23.75 -22.24
C VAL A 60 -0.23 22.71 -22.48
N LYS A 61 -0.40 21.87 -23.48
CA LYS A 61 0.41 20.66 -23.71
C LYS A 61 1.78 20.87 -24.34
N ARG A 62 2.33 22.05 -24.44
CA ARG A 62 3.63 22.16 -25.15
C ARG A 62 4.86 22.39 -24.32
N GLU A 63 4.81 22.62 -23.02
CA GLU A 63 6.06 23.02 -22.35
C GLU A 63 6.46 22.37 -21.03
N ARG A 64 5.69 21.49 -20.40
CA ARG A 64 6.23 20.69 -19.27
C ARG A 64 5.38 19.45 -19.03
N ARG A 65 5.91 18.29 -19.36
CA ARG A 65 5.47 16.99 -18.83
C ARG A 65 5.95 16.85 -17.38
N GLU A 66 5.42 17.67 -16.49
CA GLU A 66 5.54 17.44 -15.06
C GLU A 66 4.28 16.70 -14.63
N PHE A 67 4.48 15.51 -14.06
CA PHE A 67 3.42 14.77 -13.38
C PHE A 67 2.91 15.65 -12.23
N TYR A 68 1.80 16.36 -12.44
CA TYR A 68 1.16 17.14 -11.40
C TYR A 68 0.24 16.25 -10.59
N ILE A 69 0.79 15.68 -9.52
CA ILE A 69 -0.02 15.08 -8.47
C ILE A 69 -0.24 16.17 -7.43
N PRO A 70 -1.48 16.54 -7.11
CA PRO A 70 -1.73 17.49 -6.04
C PRO A 70 -0.96 17.04 -4.80
N ARG A 71 -0.19 17.92 -4.20
CA ARG A 71 0.65 17.61 -3.03
C ARG A 71 -0.12 16.91 -1.93
N THR A 72 -1.37 17.33 -1.69
CA THR A 72 -2.29 16.72 -0.73
C THR A 72 -2.61 15.25 -1.03
N LYS A 73 -2.85 14.88 -2.29
CA LYS A 73 -3.10 13.47 -2.66
C LYS A 73 -1.86 12.59 -2.51
N ARG A 74 -0.71 13.12 -2.89
CA ARG A 74 0.58 12.42 -2.72
C ARG A 74 0.91 12.22 -1.24
N GLU A 75 0.73 13.24 -0.43
CA GLU A 75 0.97 13.17 1.01
C GLU A 75 0.03 12.16 1.66
N SER A 76 -1.27 12.17 1.37
CA SER A 76 -2.19 11.19 1.94
C SER A 76 -1.94 9.76 1.46
N SER A 77 -1.46 9.56 0.22
CA SER A 77 -1.10 8.23 -0.28
C SER A 77 0.16 7.66 0.38
N LEU A 78 1.15 8.50 0.70
CA LEU A 78 2.44 8.07 1.26
C LEU A 78 2.52 8.18 2.78
N TYR A 79 1.80 9.11 3.40
CA TYR A 79 1.88 9.39 4.84
C TYR A 79 0.68 8.88 5.63
N GLY A 80 -0.34 8.37 4.96
CA GLY A 80 -1.57 7.89 5.58
C GLY A 80 -2.70 8.94 5.58
N SER A 81 -3.72 8.68 6.38
CA SER A 81 -4.88 9.56 6.49
C SER A 81 -4.53 10.88 7.19
N GLU A 82 -5.33 11.93 6.94
CA GLU A 82 -5.19 13.20 7.66
C GLU A 82 -5.27 13.02 9.18
N PHE A 83 -6.05 12.04 9.64
CA PHE A 83 -6.18 11.72 11.05
C PHE A 83 -4.85 11.25 11.65
N GLU A 84 -4.15 10.34 10.99
CA GLU A 84 -2.83 9.87 11.42
C GLU A 84 -1.82 11.01 11.47
N ILE A 85 -1.82 11.88 10.47
CA ILE A 85 -0.92 13.03 10.39
C ILE A 85 -1.13 14.00 11.55
N ARG A 86 -2.38 14.26 11.92
CA ARG A 86 -2.73 15.18 13.01
C ARG A 86 -2.32 14.67 14.39
N LEU A 87 -2.37 13.36 14.61
CA LEU A 87 -2.07 12.75 15.90
C LEU A 87 -0.56 12.67 16.23
N ARG A 88 0.31 12.86 15.25
CA ARG A 88 1.75 12.66 15.40
C ARG A 88 2.51 13.97 15.52
N ASN A 89 3.56 13.95 16.37
CA ASN A 89 4.50 15.08 16.46
C ASN A 89 5.32 15.17 15.17
N LYS A 90 5.52 16.38 14.64
CA LYS A 90 6.27 16.63 13.41
C LYS A 90 7.70 16.07 13.42
N LEU A 91 8.38 16.08 14.55
CA LEU A 91 9.74 15.51 14.68
C LEU A 91 9.72 13.99 14.57
N THR A 92 8.77 13.36 15.25
CA THR A 92 8.56 11.90 15.16
C THR A 92 8.22 11.50 13.73
N GLN A 93 7.32 12.23 13.07
CA GLN A 93 6.97 12.00 11.66
C GLN A 93 8.19 12.04 10.74
N ARG A 94 9.09 13.00 10.94
CA ARG A 94 10.32 13.12 10.12
C ARG A 94 11.27 11.94 10.31
N ALA A 95 11.42 11.47 11.54
CA ALA A 95 12.26 10.31 11.84
C ALA A 95 11.68 9.05 11.21
N ILE A 96 10.38 8.78 11.41
CA ILE A 96 9.67 7.65 10.83
C ILE A 96 9.73 7.71 9.29
N ALA A 97 9.48 8.89 8.70
CA ALA A 97 9.52 9.08 7.25
C ALA A 97 10.89 8.75 6.66
N ARG A 98 11.99 9.16 7.33
CA ARG A 98 13.35 8.84 6.90
C ARG A 98 13.63 7.35 6.92
N GLU A 99 13.32 6.70 8.03
CA GLU A 99 13.52 5.25 8.18
C GLU A 99 12.68 4.46 7.18
N CYS A 100 11.42 4.84 7.01
CA CYS A 100 10.54 4.26 6.01
C CYS A 100 11.07 4.44 4.58
N ALA A 101 11.56 5.64 4.24
CA ALA A 101 12.14 5.91 2.92
C ALA A 101 13.39 5.06 2.66
N ASP A 102 14.24 4.88 3.64
CA ASP A 102 15.43 4.03 3.51
C ASP A 102 15.06 2.55 3.38
N TRP A 103 14.03 2.09 4.08
CA TRP A 103 13.50 0.75 3.93
C TRP A 103 12.84 0.55 2.55
N ILE A 104 12.03 1.51 2.08
CA ILE A 104 11.40 1.49 0.76
C ILE A 104 12.45 1.31 -0.34
N LYS A 105 13.52 2.09 -0.33
CA LYS A 105 14.59 1.99 -1.33
C LYS A 105 15.23 0.60 -1.43
N ARG A 106 15.23 -0.13 -0.34
CA ARG A 106 15.87 -1.46 -0.26
C ARG A 106 14.91 -2.62 -0.53
N LYS A 107 13.64 -2.46 -0.20
CA LYS A 107 12.71 -3.58 -0.05
C LYS A 107 11.41 -3.43 -0.83
N VAL A 108 11.07 -2.23 -1.31
CA VAL A 108 9.74 -1.96 -1.85
C VAL A 108 9.80 -1.54 -3.31
N THR A 109 8.90 -2.12 -4.10
CA THR A 109 8.62 -1.66 -5.45
C THR A 109 7.16 -1.22 -5.52
N PHE A 110 6.93 -0.03 -6.08
CA PHE A 110 5.60 0.53 -6.25
C PHE A 110 5.17 0.52 -7.70
N LYS A 111 3.91 0.16 -7.92
CA LYS A 111 3.19 0.37 -9.18
C LYS A 111 1.88 1.08 -8.91
N SER A 112 1.32 1.72 -9.92
CA SER A 112 0.03 2.40 -9.85
C SER A 112 -0.92 1.88 -10.92
N ASN A 113 -2.19 1.73 -10.55
CA ASN A 113 -3.26 1.49 -11.50
C ASN A 113 -3.39 2.67 -12.46
N LYS A 114 -3.27 2.43 -13.75
CA LYS A 114 -3.39 3.46 -14.80
C LYS A 114 -4.69 3.42 -15.57
N THR A 115 -5.53 2.42 -15.32
CA THR A 115 -6.73 2.19 -16.12
C THR A 115 -7.90 3.10 -15.75
N GLY A 116 -7.90 3.66 -14.53
CA GLY A 116 -9.06 4.35 -13.97
C GLY A 116 -10.21 3.42 -13.56
N ALA A 117 -10.13 2.12 -13.87
CA ALA A 117 -11.10 1.13 -13.45
C ALA A 117 -10.87 0.71 -11.98
N PRO A 118 -11.93 0.33 -11.25
CA PRO A 118 -11.79 -0.24 -9.92
C PRO A 118 -10.89 -1.47 -9.94
N MET A 119 -9.99 -1.57 -8.98
CA MET A 119 -9.11 -2.71 -8.79
C MET A 119 -9.39 -3.34 -7.43
N GLN A 120 -9.39 -4.66 -7.38
CA GLN A 120 -9.57 -5.38 -6.13
C GLN A 120 -8.44 -5.05 -5.14
N GLN A 121 -8.80 -4.89 -3.87
CA GLN A 121 -7.88 -4.49 -2.81
C GLN A 121 -7.67 -5.65 -1.84
N PHE A 122 -6.43 -6.10 -1.74
CA PHE A 122 -6.07 -7.24 -0.91
C PHE A 122 -4.56 -7.25 -0.61
N ALA A 123 -4.17 -8.06 0.35
CA ALA A 123 -2.76 -8.36 0.62
C ALA A 123 -2.53 -9.87 0.58
N VAL A 124 -1.33 -10.28 0.17
CA VAL A 124 -0.92 -11.69 0.14
C VAL A 124 0.46 -11.82 0.77
N VAL A 125 0.59 -12.78 1.68
CA VAL A 125 1.87 -13.18 2.28
C VAL A 125 2.29 -14.51 1.70
N ASP A 126 3.33 -14.50 0.89
CA ASP A 126 3.80 -15.66 0.13
C ASP A 126 2.65 -16.29 -0.70
N ASP A 127 2.47 -17.60 -0.61
CA ASP A 127 1.30 -18.33 -1.10
C ASP A 127 0.43 -18.89 0.04
N ARG A 128 0.65 -18.39 1.28
CA ARG A 128 0.11 -18.97 2.51
C ARG A 128 -1.11 -18.26 3.06
N ALA A 129 -1.21 -16.97 2.88
CA ALA A 129 -2.31 -16.20 3.43
C ALA A 129 -2.66 -15.00 2.55
N ALA A 130 -3.95 -14.75 2.37
CA ALA A 130 -4.49 -13.55 1.75
C ALA A 130 -5.45 -12.85 2.71
N TYR A 131 -5.51 -11.53 2.61
CA TYR A 131 -6.35 -10.66 3.45
C TYR A 131 -7.18 -9.75 2.56
N MET A 132 -8.49 -9.74 2.76
CA MET A 132 -9.42 -8.95 1.96
C MET A 132 -10.74 -8.66 2.68
N PRO A 133 -11.41 -7.55 2.32
CA PRO A 133 -10.92 -6.42 1.55
C PRO A 133 -9.89 -5.61 2.34
N LEU A 134 -8.97 -4.94 1.66
CA LEU A 134 -7.97 -4.11 2.30
C LEU A 134 -7.99 -2.71 1.67
N GLN A 135 -8.69 -1.74 2.26
CA GLN A 135 -8.81 -0.41 1.69
C GLN A 135 -7.47 0.33 1.59
N GLY A 136 -6.67 0.26 2.65
CA GLY A 136 -5.37 0.87 2.72
C GLY A 136 -4.40 0.04 3.55
N PHE A 137 -3.14 0.41 3.51
CA PHE A 137 -2.12 -0.09 4.41
C PHE A 137 -1.75 1.02 5.39
N THR A 138 -2.67 1.27 6.33
CA THR A 138 -2.58 2.32 7.35
C THR A 138 -2.64 1.72 8.76
N SER A 139 -2.28 2.49 9.78
CA SER A 139 -2.42 2.04 11.17
C SER A 139 -3.89 1.81 11.57
N ALA A 140 -4.82 2.55 10.96
CA ALA A 140 -6.26 2.32 11.13
C ALA A 140 -6.70 0.99 10.49
N ASP A 141 -6.27 0.68 9.28
CA ASP A 141 -6.57 -0.60 8.62
C ASP A 141 -5.95 -1.80 9.36
N LEU A 142 -4.79 -1.61 9.98
CA LEU A 142 -4.16 -2.61 10.85
C LEU A 142 -4.92 -2.83 12.17
N GLY A 143 -5.83 -1.91 12.53
CA GLY A 143 -6.64 -1.96 13.74
C GLY A 143 -6.00 -1.30 14.96
N TYR A 144 -4.89 -0.60 14.81
CA TYR A 144 -4.17 0.04 15.92
C TYR A 144 -4.68 1.44 16.26
N GLU A 145 -5.43 2.07 15.36
CA GLU A 145 -6.03 3.38 15.56
C GLU A 145 -7.47 3.36 15.07
N ARG A 146 -8.33 4.17 15.71
CA ARG A 146 -9.67 4.40 15.19
C ARG A 146 -9.56 5.38 14.02
N GLY A 147 -9.89 4.90 12.82
CA GLY A 147 -10.09 5.76 11.67
C GLY A 147 -11.51 6.34 11.63
N ASP A 148 -11.77 7.26 10.72
CA ASP A 148 -13.12 7.80 10.45
C ASP A 148 -14.03 6.73 9.79
N ALA A 149 -13.48 5.61 9.39
CA ALA A 149 -14.22 4.52 8.77
C ALA A 149 -14.87 3.61 9.82
N VAL A 150 -16.07 3.19 9.52
CA VAL A 150 -16.73 2.05 10.18
C VAL A 150 -15.77 0.85 10.13
N SER A 151 -15.62 0.14 11.24
CA SER A 151 -14.70 -0.97 11.43
C SER A 151 -14.54 -1.85 10.19
N ASN A 152 -13.34 -1.87 9.63
CA ASN A 152 -13.02 -2.69 8.47
C ASN A 152 -12.96 -4.17 8.90
N LEU A 153 -13.89 -4.96 8.40
CA LEU A 153 -13.83 -6.40 8.54
C LEU A 153 -12.90 -6.94 7.45
N VAL A 154 -11.73 -7.39 7.84
CA VAL A 154 -10.77 -8.06 6.96
C VAL A 154 -10.86 -9.56 7.20
N ASN A 155 -11.09 -10.31 6.13
CA ASN A 155 -11.09 -11.76 6.16
C ASN A 155 -9.69 -12.28 5.82
N LYS A 156 -9.26 -13.29 6.56
CA LYS A 156 -8.05 -14.06 6.24
C LYS A 156 -8.44 -15.33 5.50
N VAL A 157 -7.75 -15.59 4.41
CA VAL A 157 -7.80 -16.83 3.66
C VAL A 157 -6.43 -17.49 3.77
N ASP A 158 -6.36 -18.60 4.49
CA ASP A 158 -5.13 -19.37 4.72
C ASP A 158 -5.19 -20.82 4.17
N GLU A 159 -6.23 -21.12 3.42
CA GLU A 159 -6.30 -22.34 2.63
C GLU A 159 -5.41 -22.20 1.38
N ALA A 160 -4.43 -23.09 1.24
CA ALA A 160 -3.41 -23.04 0.21
C ALA A 160 -3.95 -22.80 -1.23
N PRO A 161 -5.01 -23.49 -1.72
CA PRO A 161 -5.51 -23.23 -3.07
C PRO A 161 -6.04 -21.81 -3.27
N LEU A 162 -6.73 -21.26 -2.27
CA LEU A 162 -7.30 -19.91 -2.33
C LEU A 162 -6.25 -18.82 -2.17
N ALA A 163 -5.31 -18.97 -1.23
CA ALA A 163 -4.20 -18.05 -1.07
C ALA A 163 -3.33 -17.99 -2.34
N SER A 164 -3.06 -19.11 -2.95
CA SER A 164 -2.36 -19.18 -4.25
C SER A 164 -3.12 -18.51 -5.38
N ALA A 165 -4.46 -18.59 -5.41
CA ALA A 165 -5.27 -17.89 -6.40
C ALA A 165 -5.15 -16.36 -6.28
N TYR A 166 -5.10 -15.83 -5.05
CA TYR A 166 -4.86 -14.40 -4.83
C TYR A 166 -3.46 -13.98 -5.24
N LEU A 167 -2.45 -14.79 -4.97
CA LEU A 167 -1.10 -14.56 -5.43
C LEU A 167 -1.03 -14.50 -6.95
N GLN A 168 -1.63 -15.46 -7.65
CA GLN A 168 -1.68 -15.48 -9.12
C GLN A 168 -2.41 -14.24 -9.67
N THR A 169 -3.50 -13.84 -9.05
CA THR A 169 -4.23 -12.62 -9.43
C THR A 169 -3.33 -11.38 -9.28
N PHE A 170 -2.60 -11.26 -8.17
CA PHE A 170 -1.66 -10.17 -7.99
C PHE A 170 -0.58 -10.17 -9.07
N ASP A 171 0.05 -11.31 -9.32
CA ASP A 171 1.13 -11.45 -10.30
C ASP A 171 0.65 -11.13 -11.73
N GLN A 172 -0.58 -11.50 -12.09
CA GLN A 172 -1.19 -11.14 -13.37
C GLN A 172 -1.36 -9.63 -13.52
N ILE A 173 -1.85 -8.96 -12.48
CA ILE A 173 -2.00 -7.49 -12.47
C ILE A 173 -0.63 -6.82 -12.52
N TRP A 174 0.29 -7.28 -11.68
CA TRP A 174 1.66 -6.74 -11.56
C TRP A 174 2.43 -6.78 -12.88
N SER A 175 2.27 -7.86 -13.62
CA SER A 175 2.96 -8.09 -14.89
C SER A 175 2.24 -7.47 -16.10
N SER A 176 1.08 -6.85 -15.90
CA SER A 176 0.29 -6.27 -16.99
C SER A 176 0.62 -4.80 -17.24
N PRO A 177 1.39 -4.47 -18.28
CA PRO A 177 1.71 -3.09 -18.63
C PRO A 177 0.48 -2.28 -19.10
N GLN A 178 -0.65 -2.95 -19.31
CA GLN A 178 -1.92 -2.31 -19.66
C GLN A 178 -2.68 -1.84 -18.41
N GLN A 179 -2.48 -2.48 -17.28
CA GLN A 179 -3.20 -2.20 -16.04
C GLN A 179 -2.39 -1.33 -15.07
N VAL A 180 -1.09 -1.53 -14.99
CA VAL A 180 -0.22 -0.83 -14.04
C VAL A 180 1.00 -0.24 -14.69
N GLU A 181 1.57 0.77 -14.05
CA GLU A 181 2.83 1.40 -14.42
C GLU A 181 3.71 1.63 -13.18
N ASP A 182 5.01 1.73 -13.39
CA ASP A 182 5.98 2.01 -12.33
C ASP A 182 5.79 3.44 -11.77
N VAL A 183 6.01 3.59 -10.48
CA VAL A 183 5.90 4.87 -9.75
C VAL A 183 7.27 5.48 -9.52
#